data_8daddf340f07891f4a5050c96c258691
#
_entry.id   8daddf340f07891f4a5050c96c258691
#
_cell.length_a   1.000
_cell.length_b   1.000
_cell.length_c   1.000
_cell.angle_alpha   90.00
_cell.angle_beta   90.00
_cell.angle_gamma   90.00
#
_symmetry.space_group_name_H-M   'P 1'
#
loop_
_entity.id
_entity.type
_entity.pdbx_description
1 polymer ?
#
loop_
_entity_poly.entity_id
_entity_poly.type
_entity_poly.pdbx_seq_one_letter_code
_entity_poly.pdbx_strand_id
1 'polypeptide(L)'
;MSQMNQDQYLQQLGQNAKQASYALANLTASQKADLLEAIADVLTANSAAILAANAKDVAAAKNDGLTEAMIDRLLLDDARLAGIIGDISDVIRLADPVGEEFGSKLLDNGLRLTRRRVPLGVIGVIYEARPNVTVDIAVLALKTGNAVILRGGKETLESNKLISEVIRGAIVAQGLPIDVVQFIDSSDRALVTGLLKLDQYVDMIVPRGGQALQRLCAEQATIPVILGGIGICHLYVDKNADLERALGVIANAKVQRPTVCNALDTLLVDERVASSFVPQIAEYLHRLGVRFSVCDTSFSLLDGLGFDVTLAKAEDFGIEWLSLTLGIKVVGDIDAAVSHIRQYSSAAIRKPF
;
A
#
# COMPACT_ATOMS: atom_id res chain seq x y z
N MET A 1 -14.55 23.80 -11.20
CA MET A 1 -13.63 24.94 -10.99
C MET A 1 -12.93 25.24 -12.32
N SER A 2 -12.67 26.53 -12.65
CA SER A 2 -11.79 26.88 -13.78
C SER A 2 -10.35 26.49 -13.43
N GLN A 3 -9.46 26.30 -14.43
CA GLN A 3 -8.05 25.96 -14.23
C GLN A 3 -7.36 26.97 -13.30
N MET A 4 -7.58 28.26 -13.51
CA MET A 4 -7.03 29.33 -12.68
C MET A 4 -7.50 29.28 -11.22
N ASN A 5 -8.73 28.79 -10.96
CA ASN A 5 -9.24 28.59 -9.61
C ASN A 5 -8.64 27.32 -8.94
N GLN A 6 -8.31 26.27 -9.73
CA GLN A 6 -7.66 25.06 -9.24
C GLN A 6 -6.23 25.32 -8.80
N ASP A 7 -5.47 26.09 -9.59
CA ASP A 7 -4.08 26.42 -9.24
C ASP A 7 -4.02 27.27 -7.97
N GLN A 8 -4.90 28.28 -7.83
CA GLN A 8 -4.99 29.08 -6.60
C GLN A 8 -5.37 28.22 -5.38
N TYR A 9 -6.33 27.31 -5.54
CA TYR A 9 -6.72 26.38 -4.49
C TYR A 9 -5.52 25.51 -4.03
N LEU A 10 -4.79 24.92 -4.98
CA LEU A 10 -3.64 24.07 -4.67
C LEU A 10 -2.49 24.85 -4.04
N GLN A 11 -2.21 26.08 -4.51
CA GLN A 11 -1.20 26.97 -3.91
C GLN A 11 -1.56 27.28 -2.45
N GLN A 12 -2.80 27.65 -2.17
CA GLN A 12 -3.25 27.95 -0.80
C GLN A 12 -3.16 26.71 0.09
N LEU A 13 -3.59 25.56 -0.43
CA LEU A 13 -3.53 24.27 0.28
C LEU A 13 -2.09 23.89 0.61
N GLY A 14 -1.17 24.01 -0.34
CA GLY A 14 0.24 23.74 -0.13
C GLY A 14 0.90 24.70 0.89
N GLN A 15 0.61 26.01 0.77
CA GLN A 15 1.10 27.03 1.69
C GLN A 15 0.63 26.76 3.14
N ASN A 16 -0.64 26.46 3.31
CA ASN A 16 -1.22 26.15 4.62
C ASN A 16 -0.58 24.90 5.23
N ALA A 17 -0.41 23.81 4.45
CA ALA A 17 0.24 22.59 4.92
C ALA A 17 1.70 22.87 5.35
N LYS A 18 2.45 23.65 4.56
CA LYS A 18 3.84 24.00 4.87
C LYS A 18 3.93 24.81 6.17
N GLN A 19 3.06 25.78 6.34
CA GLN A 19 3.01 26.56 7.58
C GLN A 19 2.63 25.69 8.78
N ALA A 20 1.66 24.79 8.63
CA ALA A 20 1.22 23.90 9.68
C ALA A 20 2.31 22.88 10.09
N SER A 21 3.14 22.43 9.15
CA SER A 21 4.21 21.45 9.40
C SER A 21 5.21 21.90 10.46
N TYR A 22 5.44 23.21 10.60
CA TYR A 22 6.34 23.76 11.62
C TYR A 22 5.85 23.55 13.04
N ALA A 23 4.53 23.47 13.27
CA ALA A 23 3.98 23.15 14.57
C ALA A 23 4.28 21.70 14.98
N LEU A 24 4.20 20.76 14.02
CA LEU A 24 4.48 19.33 14.26
C LEU A 24 5.95 19.06 14.58
N ALA A 25 6.88 19.82 13.97
CA ALA A 25 8.31 19.63 14.17
C ALA A 25 8.77 19.81 15.61
N ASN A 26 7.99 20.52 16.43
CA ASN A 26 8.28 20.84 17.83
C ASN A 26 7.59 19.91 18.83
N LEU A 27 6.74 18.97 18.38
CA LEU A 27 6.04 18.05 19.27
C LEU A 27 7.00 17.00 19.85
N THR A 28 6.86 16.77 21.15
CA THR A 28 7.50 15.64 21.82
C THR A 28 6.85 14.32 21.44
N ALA A 29 7.55 13.20 21.68
CA ALA A 29 7.00 11.88 21.46
C ALA A 29 5.69 11.63 22.26
N SER A 30 5.60 12.16 23.49
CA SER A 30 4.36 12.08 24.31
C SER A 30 3.23 12.86 23.66
N GLN A 31 3.44 14.11 23.27
CA GLN A 31 2.41 14.92 22.61
C GLN A 31 1.90 14.29 21.30
N LYS A 32 2.77 13.62 20.55
CA LYS A 32 2.36 12.85 19.37
C LYS A 32 1.52 11.63 19.77
N ALA A 33 1.89 10.93 20.83
CA ALA A 33 1.10 9.81 21.34
C ALA A 33 -0.31 10.27 21.79
N ASP A 34 -0.39 11.34 22.58
CA ASP A 34 -1.66 11.92 23.05
C ASP A 34 -2.56 12.35 21.88
N LEU A 35 -1.95 12.92 20.82
CA LEU A 35 -2.66 13.27 19.58
C LEU A 35 -3.23 12.04 18.88
N LEU A 36 -2.44 10.97 18.76
CA LEU A 36 -2.89 9.74 18.10
C LEU A 36 -3.96 9.01 18.92
N GLU A 37 -3.88 9.02 20.24
CA GLU A 37 -4.94 8.51 21.13
C GLU A 37 -6.25 9.31 20.92
N ALA A 38 -6.17 10.65 20.91
CA ALA A 38 -7.34 11.48 20.64
C ALA A 38 -7.96 11.19 19.26
N ILE A 39 -7.15 10.90 18.25
CA ILE A 39 -7.65 10.49 16.92
C ILE A 39 -8.36 9.14 17.01
N ALA A 40 -7.81 8.15 17.70
CA ALA A 40 -8.47 6.86 17.90
C ALA A 40 -9.82 6.99 18.60
N ASP A 41 -9.90 7.82 19.62
CA ASP A 41 -11.13 8.09 20.39
C ASP A 41 -12.23 8.73 19.52
N VAL A 42 -11.89 9.76 18.74
CA VAL A 42 -12.90 10.42 17.89
C VAL A 42 -13.33 9.53 16.72
N LEU A 43 -12.45 8.70 16.16
CA LEU A 43 -12.81 7.71 15.12
C LEU A 43 -13.77 6.68 15.71
N THR A 44 -13.54 6.21 16.95
CA THR A 44 -14.42 5.30 17.66
C THR A 44 -15.79 5.95 17.90
N ALA A 45 -15.82 7.17 18.39
CA ALA A 45 -17.06 7.90 18.66
C ALA A 45 -17.88 8.19 17.41
N ASN A 46 -17.25 8.28 16.23
CA ASN A 46 -17.88 8.56 14.95
C ASN A 46 -18.06 7.31 14.06
N SER A 47 -17.85 6.10 14.59
CA SER A 47 -17.88 4.85 13.80
C SER A 47 -19.15 4.69 12.98
N ALA A 48 -20.32 4.91 13.57
CA ALA A 48 -21.60 4.78 12.88
C ALA A 48 -21.71 5.74 11.67
N ALA A 49 -21.25 6.99 11.81
CA ALA A 49 -21.25 7.96 10.74
C ALA A 49 -20.29 7.59 9.61
N ILE A 50 -19.08 7.10 9.97
CA ILE A 50 -18.08 6.63 9.01
C ILE A 50 -18.61 5.44 8.20
N LEU A 51 -19.23 4.47 8.87
CA LEU A 51 -19.83 3.30 8.20
C LEU A 51 -21.01 3.73 7.28
N ALA A 52 -21.81 4.70 7.70
CA ALA A 52 -22.90 5.25 6.85
C ALA A 52 -22.35 5.99 5.62
N ALA A 53 -21.24 6.72 5.73
CA ALA A 53 -20.55 7.32 4.58
C ALA A 53 -19.99 6.26 3.64
N ASN A 54 -19.37 5.23 4.20
CA ASN A 54 -18.83 4.10 3.41
C ASN A 54 -19.93 3.34 2.67
N ALA A 55 -21.09 3.15 3.28
CA ALA A 55 -22.22 2.50 2.63
C ALA A 55 -22.69 3.27 1.35
N LYS A 56 -22.56 4.62 1.32
CA LYS A 56 -22.84 5.42 0.12
C LYS A 56 -21.80 5.16 -0.98
N ASP A 57 -20.50 5.14 -0.63
CA ASP A 57 -19.43 4.83 -1.57
C ASP A 57 -19.60 3.42 -2.18
N VAL A 58 -19.90 2.43 -1.33
CA VAL A 58 -20.15 1.04 -1.77
C VAL A 58 -21.37 0.92 -2.68
N ALA A 59 -22.47 1.64 -2.36
CA ALA A 59 -23.65 1.65 -3.20
C ALA A 59 -23.38 2.29 -4.58
N ALA A 60 -22.64 3.40 -4.62
CA ALA A 60 -22.22 4.05 -5.86
C ALA A 60 -21.31 3.13 -6.69
N ALA A 61 -20.34 2.47 -6.04
CA ALA A 61 -19.44 1.53 -6.71
C ALA A 61 -20.17 0.33 -7.34
N LYS A 62 -21.18 -0.21 -6.66
CA LYS A 62 -22.05 -1.27 -7.22
C LYS A 62 -22.82 -0.79 -8.44
N ASN A 63 -23.38 0.41 -8.38
CA ASN A 63 -24.10 1.01 -9.50
C ASN A 63 -23.18 1.32 -10.70
N ASP A 64 -21.93 1.69 -10.44
CA ASP A 64 -20.90 1.90 -11.47
C ASP A 64 -20.36 0.57 -12.05
N GLY A 65 -20.81 -0.60 -11.57
CA GLY A 65 -20.42 -1.91 -12.07
C GLY A 65 -19.00 -2.36 -11.66
N LEU A 66 -18.47 -1.89 -10.53
CA LEU A 66 -17.21 -2.36 -10.03
C LEU A 66 -17.26 -3.85 -9.66
N THR A 67 -16.15 -4.55 -9.85
CA THR A 67 -16.05 -5.97 -9.50
C THR A 67 -16.17 -6.20 -7.99
N GLU A 68 -16.62 -7.39 -7.57
CA GLU A 68 -16.72 -7.75 -6.15
C GLU A 68 -15.40 -7.56 -5.40
N ALA A 69 -14.28 -7.90 -6.03
CA ALA A 69 -12.94 -7.70 -5.46
C ALA A 69 -12.61 -6.21 -5.22
N MET A 70 -13.06 -5.32 -6.11
CA MET A 70 -12.92 -3.88 -5.90
C MET A 70 -13.85 -3.38 -4.81
N ILE A 71 -15.09 -3.87 -4.77
CA ILE A 71 -16.06 -3.52 -3.72
C ILE A 71 -15.55 -3.97 -2.35
N ASP A 72 -14.97 -5.16 -2.24
CA ASP A 72 -14.36 -5.64 -0.98
C ASP A 72 -13.24 -4.72 -0.49
N ARG A 73 -12.47 -4.12 -1.39
CA ARG A 73 -11.42 -3.14 -1.03
C ARG A 73 -11.97 -1.82 -0.49
N LEU A 74 -13.18 -1.43 -0.92
CA LEU A 74 -13.84 -0.20 -0.47
C LEU A 74 -14.55 -0.39 0.86
N LEU A 75 -15.03 -1.62 1.12
CA LEU A 75 -15.93 -1.92 2.22
C LEU A 75 -15.27 -1.70 3.57
N LEU A 76 -15.90 -0.90 4.40
CA LEU A 76 -15.71 -0.85 5.85
C LEU A 76 -16.93 -1.50 6.53
N ASP A 77 -16.66 -2.36 7.48
CA ASP A 77 -17.60 -2.86 8.47
C ASP A 77 -17.04 -2.58 9.87
N ASP A 78 -17.81 -2.92 10.91
CA ASP A 78 -17.42 -2.70 12.30
C ASP A 78 -16.07 -3.35 12.63
N ALA A 79 -15.83 -4.56 12.15
CA ALA A 79 -14.60 -5.29 12.44
C ALA A 79 -13.38 -4.66 11.74
N ARG A 80 -13.53 -4.25 10.48
CA ARG A 80 -12.47 -3.57 9.70
C ARG A 80 -12.17 -2.21 10.28
N LEU A 81 -13.19 -1.44 10.66
CA LEU A 81 -13.00 -0.12 11.27
C LEU A 81 -12.34 -0.24 12.65
N ALA A 82 -12.77 -1.20 13.48
CA ALA A 82 -12.12 -1.49 14.75
C ALA A 82 -10.65 -1.92 14.59
N GLY A 83 -10.35 -2.71 13.53
CA GLY A 83 -8.97 -3.06 13.17
C GLY A 83 -8.12 -1.85 12.85
N ILE A 84 -8.61 -0.94 11.99
CA ILE A 84 -7.93 0.32 11.63
C ILE A 84 -7.65 1.18 12.87
N ILE A 85 -8.62 1.30 13.77
CA ILE A 85 -8.45 2.04 15.03
C ILE A 85 -7.44 1.34 15.93
N GLY A 86 -7.46 0.00 16.00
CA GLY A 86 -6.47 -0.80 16.72
C GLY A 86 -5.03 -0.60 16.23
N ASP A 87 -4.83 -0.48 14.92
CA ASP A 87 -3.53 -0.24 14.30
C ASP A 87 -2.91 1.11 14.74
N ILE A 88 -3.73 2.11 15.13
CA ILE A 88 -3.24 3.37 15.70
C ILE A 88 -2.46 3.09 17.00
N SER A 89 -2.96 2.19 17.85
CA SER A 89 -2.27 1.80 19.09
C SER A 89 -0.92 1.14 18.80
N ASP A 90 -0.79 0.39 17.70
CA ASP A 90 0.48 -0.18 17.28
C ASP A 90 1.47 0.90 16.85
N VAL A 91 1.01 1.91 16.10
CA VAL A 91 1.84 3.07 15.71
C VAL A 91 2.26 3.90 16.94
N ILE A 92 1.40 4.07 17.95
CA ILE A 92 1.75 4.75 19.21
C ILE A 92 2.91 4.05 19.90
N ARG A 93 2.92 2.70 19.94
CA ARG A 93 3.98 1.89 20.57
C ARG A 93 5.31 1.91 19.82
N LEU A 94 5.35 2.30 18.54
CA LEU A 94 6.60 2.44 17.80
C LEU A 94 7.46 3.56 18.42
N ALA A 95 8.76 3.34 18.44
CA ALA A 95 9.70 4.39 18.81
C ALA A 95 9.56 5.61 17.89
N ASP A 96 9.66 6.82 18.46
CA ASP A 96 9.66 8.03 17.66
C ASP A 96 11.02 8.15 16.93
N PRO A 97 11.06 8.14 15.59
CA PRO A 97 12.31 8.25 14.86
C PRO A 97 12.87 9.69 14.84
N VAL A 98 12.04 10.68 15.16
CA VAL A 98 12.45 12.10 15.07
C VAL A 98 13.40 12.44 16.21
N GLY A 99 14.54 12.99 15.84
CA GLY A 99 15.59 13.34 16.78
C GLY A 99 16.60 12.23 17.06
N GLU A 100 16.40 11.01 16.52
CA GLU A 100 17.38 9.92 16.62
C GLU A 100 18.72 10.35 16.02
N GLU A 101 19.80 10.23 16.81
CA GLU A 101 21.16 10.53 16.38
C GLU A 101 21.96 9.24 16.14
N PHE A 102 22.71 9.22 15.03
CA PHE A 102 23.52 8.06 14.64
C PHE A 102 24.77 8.47 13.87
N GLY A 103 25.76 7.56 13.78
CA GLY A 103 26.94 7.76 12.97
C GLY A 103 27.81 8.94 13.45
N SER A 104 27.91 9.18 14.76
CA SER A 104 28.76 10.22 15.33
C SER A 104 30.24 9.93 15.05
N LYS A 105 30.95 10.92 14.51
CA LYS A 105 32.38 10.85 14.19
C LYS A 105 33.07 12.16 14.61
N LEU A 106 34.21 12.04 15.31
CA LEU A 106 35.11 13.17 15.51
C LEU A 106 36.04 13.26 14.30
N LEU A 107 36.07 14.42 13.66
CA LEU A 107 36.97 14.70 12.53
C LEU A 107 38.34 15.14 13.02
N ASP A 108 39.37 15.02 12.17
CA ASP A 108 40.76 15.37 12.51
C ASP A 108 40.96 16.87 12.91
N ASN A 109 40.04 17.72 12.43
CA ASN A 109 40.00 19.13 12.78
C ASN A 109 39.27 19.45 14.10
N GLY A 110 38.83 18.41 14.85
CA GLY A 110 38.11 18.56 16.11
C GLY A 110 36.59 18.75 15.99
N LEU A 111 36.02 18.78 14.78
CA LEU A 111 34.58 18.88 14.60
C LEU A 111 33.90 17.54 14.88
N ARG A 112 32.79 17.59 15.62
CA ARG A 112 31.92 16.43 15.84
C ARG A 112 30.80 16.41 14.80
N LEU A 113 30.83 15.43 13.92
CA LEU A 113 29.80 15.18 12.93
C LEU A 113 28.80 14.15 13.50
N THR A 114 27.52 14.48 13.46
CA THR A 114 26.43 13.58 13.86
C THR A 114 25.31 13.65 12.83
N ARG A 115 24.70 12.52 12.50
CA ARG A 115 23.48 12.48 11.69
C ARG A 115 22.27 12.46 12.61
N ARG A 116 21.27 13.25 12.31
CA ARG A 116 20.01 13.30 13.08
C ARG A 116 18.82 13.15 12.14
N ARG A 117 17.85 12.33 12.51
CA ARG A 117 16.58 12.21 11.78
C ARG A 117 15.71 13.43 12.05
N VAL A 118 15.13 13.99 11.00
CA VAL A 118 14.20 15.12 11.05
C VAL A 118 12.97 14.82 10.19
N PRO A 119 11.81 15.43 10.46
CA PRO A 119 10.66 15.33 9.57
C PRO A 119 11.00 15.78 8.15
N LEU A 120 10.34 15.23 7.15
CA LEU A 120 10.46 15.68 5.76
C LEU A 120 9.82 17.05 5.54
N GLY A 121 8.70 17.30 6.21
CA GLY A 121 7.90 18.52 6.11
C GLY A 121 6.46 18.22 5.70
N VAL A 122 6.13 18.33 4.42
CA VAL A 122 4.79 18.06 3.86
C VAL A 122 4.87 16.87 2.92
N ILE A 123 4.01 15.88 3.14
CA ILE A 123 3.91 14.68 2.29
C ILE A 123 2.60 14.73 1.51
N GLY A 124 2.67 14.66 0.19
CA GLY A 124 1.50 14.48 -0.67
C GLY A 124 1.24 12.98 -0.88
N VAL A 125 0.05 12.49 -0.57
CA VAL A 125 -0.30 11.08 -0.76
C VAL A 125 -1.50 10.94 -1.69
N ILE A 126 -1.29 10.22 -2.78
CA ILE A 126 -2.31 9.96 -3.80
C ILE A 126 -2.62 8.47 -3.75
N TYR A 127 -3.89 8.12 -3.47
CA TYR A 127 -4.26 6.72 -3.25
C TYR A 127 -5.59 6.35 -3.90
N GLU A 128 -5.77 5.06 -4.16
CA GLU A 128 -6.94 4.49 -4.83
C GLU A 128 -7.72 3.60 -3.85
N ALA A 129 -9.04 3.61 -3.99
CA ALA A 129 -10.00 2.57 -3.53
C ALA A 129 -9.75 1.93 -2.14
N ARG A 130 -9.25 2.70 -1.15
CA ARG A 130 -8.96 2.16 0.20
C ARG A 130 -9.16 3.24 1.27
N PRO A 131 -10.32 3.29 1.94
CA PRO A 131 -10.57 4.31 2.97
C PRO A 131 -9.65 4.21 4.20
N ASN A 132 -9.14 3.00 4.54
CA ASN A 132 -8.17 2.82 5.61
C ASN A 132 -6.88 3.64 5.40
N VAL A 133 -6.45 3.84 4.16
CA VAL A 133 -5.23 4.59 3.85
C VAL A 133 -5.30 6.02 4.36
N THR A 134 -6.49 6.62 4.42
CA THR A 134 -6.69 7.96 5.00
C THR A 134 -6.23 8.02 6.46
N VAL A 135 -6.61 7.03 7.27
CA VAL A 135 -6.20 6.92 8.68
C VAL A 135 -4.72 6.55 8.79
N ASP A 136 -4.31 5.49 8.11
CA ASP A 136 -2.95 4.93 8.19
C ASP A 136 -1.89 6.00 7.89
N ILE A 137 -2.09 6.74 6.80
CA ILE A 137 -1.13 7.76 6.37
C ILE A 137 -1.17 8.99 7.27
N ALA A 138 -2.37 9.46 7.69
CA ALA A 138 -2.47 10.59 8.61
C ALA A 138 -1.73 10.27 9.91
N VAL A 139 -1.97 9.11 10.50
CA VAL A 139 -1.36 8.66 11.76
C VAL A 139 0.17 8.53 11.63
N LEU A 140 0.67 7.90 10.56
CA LEU A 140 2.11 7.75 10.32
C LEU A 140 2.80 9.10 10.06
N ALA A 141 2.16 10.00 9.31
CA ALA A 141 2.68 11.33 9.05
C ALA A 141 2.80 12.13 10.36
N LEU A 142 1.74 12.16 11.18
CA LEU A 142 1.73 12.83 12.48
C LEU A 142 2.75 12.23 13.45
N LYS A 143 2.86 10.89 13.53
CA LYS A 143 3.88 10.19 14.33
C LYS A 143 5.30 10.63 13.97
N THR A 144 5.57 10.85 12.70
CA THR A 144 6.88 11.25 12.19
C THR A 144 7.05 12.75 12.05
N GLY A 145 6.09 13.56 12.55
CA GLY A 145 6.17 15.02 12.59
C GLY A 145 5.95 15.70 11.23
N ASN A 146 5.29 15.04 10.28
CA ASN A 146 5.02 15.55 8.95
C ASN A 146 3.56 16.00 8.81
N ALA A 147 3.34 17.12 8.14
CA ALA A 147 2.02 17.44 7.60
C ALA A 147 1.71 16.60 6.35
N VAL A 148 0.43 16.37 6.07
CA VAL A 148 0.04 15.53 4.95
C VAL A 148 -1.11 16.15 4.16
N ILE A 149 -1.01 16.05 2.83
CA ILE A 149 -2.07 16.36 1.88
C ILE A 149 -2.53 15.04 1.26
N LEU A 150 -3.78 14.67 1.54
CA LEU A 150 -4.40 13.42 1.12
C LEU A 150 -5.26 13.63 -0.12
N ARG A 151 -5.11 12.77 -1.12
CA ARG A 151 -5.98 12.72 -2.30
C ARG A 151 -6.39 11.28 -2.56
N GLY A 152 -7.60 10.92 -2.16
CA GLY A 152 -8.21 9.60 -2.38
C GLY A 152 -8.85 9.43 -3.76
N GLY A 153 -9.13 8.18 -4.14
CA GLY A 153 -9.93 7.85 -5.33
C GLY A 153 -11.37 8.35 -5.23
N LYS A 154 -12.05 8.50 -6.38
CA LYS A 154 -13.46 8.90 -6.44
C LYS A 154 -14.39 7.89 -5.75
N GLU A 155 -13.97 6.64 -5.72
CA GLU A 155 -14.73 5.50 -5.22
C GLU A 155 -14.88 5.49 -3.69
N THR A 156 -14.10 6.31 -2.99
CA THR A 156 -14.07 6.39 -1.51
C THR A 156 -14.18 7.84 -1.03
N LEU A 157 -14.79 8.71 -1.83
CA LEU A 157 -14.77 10.15 -1.56
C LEU A 157 -15.52 10.52 -0.27
N GLU A 158 -16.72 9.97 -0.07
CA GLU A 158 -17.55 10.25 1.11
C GLU A 158 -16.89 9.71 2.39
N SER A 159 -16.37 8.50 2.36
CA SER A 159 -15.64 7.89 3.49
C SER A 159 -14.41 8.71 3.85
N ASN A 160 -13.56 9.01 2.87
CA ASN A 160 -12.29 9.71 3.09
C ASN A 160 -12.53 11.15 3.60
N LYS A 161 -13.53 11.84 3.07
CA LYS A 161 -13.91 13.17 3.51
C LYS A 161 -14.28 13.17 4.98
N LEU A 162 -15.23 12.30 5.39
CA LEU A 162 -15.68 12.24 6.76
C LEU A 162 -14.56 11.81 7.73
N ILE A 163 -13.77 10.79 7.36
CA ILE A 163 -12.61 10.36 8.17
C ILE A 163 -11.63 11.53 8.36
N SER A 164 -11.32 12.26 7.28
CA SER A 164 -10.43 13.41 7.36
C SER A 164 -11.01 14.53 8.23
N GLU A 165 -12.28 14.81 8.15
CA GLU A 165 -12.97 15.81 8.99
C GLU A 165 -12.91 15.43 10.47
N VAL A 166 -13.16 14.16 10.80
CA VAL A 166 -13.07 13.63 12.17
C VAL A 166 -11.65 13.75 12.72
N ILE A 167 -10.64 13.34 11.94
CA ILE A 167 -9.22 13.47 12.34
C ILE A 167 -8.85 14.95 12.57
N ARG A 168 -9.25 15.84 11.67
CA ARG A 168 -8.99 17.29 11.78
C ARG A 168 -9.65 17.90 13.03
N GLY A 169 -10.82 17.41 13.40
CA GLY A 169 -11.47 17.79 14.67
C GLY A 169 -10.62 17.46 15.89
N ALA A 170 -10.04 16.26 15.96
CA ALA A 170 -9.13 15.88 17.04
C ALA A 170 -7.86 16.74 17.07
N ILE A 171 -7.27 17.03 15.89
CA ILE A 171 -6.10 17.90 15.76
C ILE A 171 -6.35 19.28 16.37
N VAL A 172 -7.47 19.89 16.04
CA VAL A 172 -7.87 21.20 16.59
C VAL A 172 -8.11 21.13 18.10
N ALA A 173 -8.74 20.07 18.59
CA ALA A 173 -8.98 19.86 20.02
C ALA A 173 -7.66 19.73 20.81
N GLN A 174 -6.58 19.26 20.18
CA GLN A 174 -5.22 19.19 20.73
C GLN A 174 -4.43 20.50 20.56
N GLY A 175 -5.08 21.58 20.09
CA GLY A 175 -4.45 22.91 19.94
C GLY A 175 -3.50 23.03 18.75
N LEU A 176 -3.57 22.11 17.79
CA LEU A 176 -2.74 22.12 16.59
C LEU A 176 -3.45 22.76 15.39
N PRO A 177 -2.70 23.29 14.41
CA PRO A 177 -3.29 23.81 13.18
C PRO A 177 -4.05 22.72 12.44
N ILE A 178 -5.27 23.03 12.01
CA ILE A 178 -6.15 22.11 11.25
C ILE A 178 -5.49 21.59 9.96
N ASP A 179 -4.58 22.38 9.40
CA ASP A 179 -3.96 22.13 8.10
C ASP A 179 -2.73 21.19 8.16
N VAL A 180 -2.44 20.60 9.33
CA VAL A 180 -1.46 19.50 9.41
C VAL A 180 -1.95 18.23 8.70
N VAL A 181 -3.28 18.05 8.58
CA VAL A 181 -3.89 17.03 7.74
C VAL A 181 -4.90 17.71 6.82
N GLN A 182 -4.67 17.62 5.53
CA GLN A 182 -5.57 18.16 4.52
C GLN A 182 -6.06 17.08 3.58
N PHE A 183 -7.27 17.21 3.09
CA PHE A 183 -7.89 16.30 2.14
C PHE A 183 -8.41 17.09 0.92
N ILE A 184 -8.03 16.66 -0.28
CA ILE A 184 -8.56 17.23 -1.53
C ILE A 184 -9.92 16.59 -1.80
N ASP A 185 -10.98 17.31 -1.44
CA ASP A 185 -12.40 16.90 -1.62
C ASP A 185 -12.83 17.12 -3.08
N SER A 186 -12.19 16.38 -4.00
CA SER A 186 -12.56 16.44 -5.41
C SER A 186 -12.05 15.22 -6.16
N SER A 187 -12.85 14.70 -7.07
CA SER A 187 -12.49 13.63 -7.99
C SER A 187 -11.73 14.12 -9.24
N ASP A 188 -11.54 15.44 -9.42
CA ASP A 188 -10.88 15.99 -10.59
C ASP A 188 -9.41 15.56 -10.67
N ARG A 189 -9.05 14.94 -11.80
CA ARG A 189 -7.68 14.47 -12.07
C ARG A 189 -6.68 15.60 -12.28
N ALA A 190 -7.14 16.79 -12.69
CA ALA A 190 -6.26 17.95 -12.83
C ALA A 190 -5.63 18.35 -11.50
N LEU A 191 -6.33 18.16 -10.37
CA LEU A 191 -5.79 18.40 -9.03
C LEU A 191 -4.68 17.42 -8.65
N VAL A 192 -4.71 16.19 -9.17
CA VAL A 192 -3.59 15.24 -9.01
C VAL A 192 -2.33 15.77 -9.71
N THR A 193 -2.47 16.15 -10.99
CA THR A 193 -1.35 16.70 -11.76
C THR A 193 -0.80 17.98 -11.14
N GLY A 194 -1.69 18.84 -10.63
CA GLY A 194 -1.29 20.06 -9.93
C GLY A 194 -0.56 19.77 -8.61
N LEU A 195 -1.03 18.81 -7.81
CA LEU A 195 -0.36 18.39 -6.57
C LEU A 195 1.06 17.88 -6.82
N LEU A 196 1.29 17.15 -7.92
CA LEU A 196 2.59 16.62 -8.30
C LEU A 196 3.62 17.72 -8.64
N LYS A 197 3.18 18.98 -8.80
CA LYS A 197 4.00 20.13 -9.19
C LYS A 197 4.09 21.19 -8.10
N LEU A 198 3.61 20.91 -6.88
CA LEU A 198 3.67 21.83 -5.74
C LEU A 198 5.02 21.77 -5.00
N ASP A 199 6.13 21.71 -5.70
CA ASP A 199 7.49 21.54 -5.17
C ASP A 199 7.94 22.65 -4.22
N GLN A 200 7.30 23.82 -4.25
CA GLN A 200 7.53 24.90 -3.28
C GLN A 200 7.03 24.57 -1.87
N TYR A 201 6.04 23.66 -1.74
CA TYR A 201 5.37 23.39 -0.48
C TYR A 201 5.42 21.92 -0.07
N VAL A 202 5.40 21.00 -1.03
CA VAL A 202 5.37 19.55 -0.80
C VAL A 202 6.76 18.97 -0.98
N ASP A 203 7.23 18.26 0.02
CA ASP A 203 8.60 17.75 0.08
C ASP A 203 8.72 16.32 -0.49
N MET A 204 7.61 15.56 -0.51
CA MET A 204 7.60 14.17 -0.98
C MET A 204 6.22 13.76 -1.48
N ILE A 205 6.17 12.97 -2.54
CA ILE A 205 4.94 12.31 -3.02
C ILE A 205 5.02 10.81 -2.79
N VAL A 206 3.92 10.23 -2.27
CA VAL A 206 3.77 8.79 -2.06
C VAL A 206 2.50 8.30 -2.78
N PRO A 207 2.62 7.73 -3.99
CA PRO A 207 1.49 7.10 -4.65
C PRO A 207 1.19 5.72 -4.03
N ARG A 208 -0.08 5.46 -3.73
CA ARG A 208 -0.62 4.20 -3.19
C ARG A 208 -1.73 3.67 -4.10
N GLY A 209 -1.36 3.04 -5.20
CA GLY A 209 -2.28 2.52 -6.20
C GLY A 209 -1.58 1.69 -7.25
N GLY A 210 -2.30 1.36 -8.34
CA GLY A 210 -1.82 0.52 -9.42
C GLY A 210 -0.68 1.17 -10.23
N GLN A 211 -0.14 0.38 -11.19
CA GLN A 211 0.96 0.80 -12.07
C GLN A 211 0.72 2.13 -12.77
N ALA A 212 -0.52 2.35 -13.23
CA ALA A 212 -0.87 3.56 -13.98
C ALA A 212 -0.66 4.83 -13.13
N LEU A 213 -1.08 4.80 -11.87
CA LEU A 213 -0.87 5.90 -10.93
C LEU A 213 0.62 6.10 -10.64
N GLN A 214 1.35 5.02 -10.39
CA GLN A 214 2.79 5.09 -10.10
C GLN A 214 3.57 5.65 -11.28
N ARG A 215 3.25 5.23 -12.51
CA ARG A 215 3.84 5.76 -13.73
C ARG A 215 3.51 7.24 -13.91
N LEU A 216 2.24 7.64 -13.73
CA LEU A 216 1.83 9.05 -13.78
C LEU A 216 2.67 9.91 -12.82
N CYS A 217 2.83 9.46 -11.57
CA CYS A 217 3.62 10.19 -10.59
C CYS A 217 5.11 10.24 -10.98
N ALA A 218 5.68 9.13 -11.45
CA ALA A 218 7.08 9.08 -11.89
C ALA A 218 7.39 9.99 -13.08
N GLU A 219 6.44 10.14 -14.01
CA GLU A 219 6.61 10.92 -15.24
C GLU A 219 6.30 12.41 -15.06
N GLN A 220 5.38 12.76 -14.16
CA GLN A 220 4.86 14.14 -14.07
C GLN A 220 5.28 14.91 -12.83
N ALA A 221 5.76 14.24 -11.78
CA ALA A 221 6.13 14.92 -10.56
C ALA A 221 7.44 15.73 -10.72
N THR A 222 7.44 16.96 -10.24
CA THR A 222 8.66 17.76 -9.99
C THR A 222 9.20 17.55 -8.58
N ILE A 223 8.43 16.88 -7.73
CA ILE A 223 8.71 16.56 -6.33
C ILE A 223 9.28 15.13 -6.26
N PRO A 224 10.22 14.82 -5.33
CA PRO A 224 10.66 13.46 -5.09
C PRO A 224 9.49 12.51 -4.85
N VAL A 225 9.49 11.32 -5.49
CA VAL A 225 8.42 10.33 -5.40
C VAL A 225 8.97 9.03 -4.84
N ILE A 226 8.32 8.50 -3.80
CA ILE A 226 8.58 7.13 -3.33
C ILE A 226 7.64 6.19 -4.07
N LEU A 227 8.15 5.53 -5.09
CA LEU A 227 7.40 4.54 -5.84
C LEU A 227 7.39 3.22 -5.09
N GLY A 228 6.21 2.64 -4.88
CA GLY A 228 6.05 1.25 -4.51
C GLY A 228 6.25 0.38 -5.76
N GLY A 229 6.94 -0.75 -5.63
CA GLY A 229 6.99 -1.73 -6.71
C GLY A 229 5.69 -2.52 -6.80
N ILE A 230 5.47 -3.15 -7.98
CA ILE A 230 4.49 -4.25 -8.08
C ILE A 230 5.13 -5.46 -7.42
N GLY A 231 4.38 -6.11 -6.54
CA GLY A 231 4.85 -7.33 -5.90
C GLY A 231 4.55 -8.54 -6.77
N ILE A 232 5.48 -9.02 -7.59
CA ILE A 232 5.32 -10.34 -8.21
C ILE A 232 5.98 -11.36 -7.30
N CYS A 233 5.15 -11.99 -6.48
CA CYS A 233 5.60 -12.88 -5.41
C CYS A 233 5.88 -14.28 -5.93
N HIS A 234 7.06 -14.80 -5.62
CA HIS A 234 7.50 -16.13 -6.02
C HIS A 234 7.74 -17.01 -4.80
N LEU A 235 7.41 -18.29 -4.93
CA LEU A 235 7.81 -19.33 -3.99
C LEU A 235 8.49 -20.44 -4.78
N TYR A 236 9.64 -20.92 -4.32
CA TYR A 236 10.38 -22.03 -4.92
C TYR A 236 10.32 -23.27 -4.02
N VAL A 237 9.94 -24.40 -4.60
CA VAL A 237 9.96 -25.72 -3.96
C VAL A 237 11.19 -26.46 -4.42
N ASP A 238 12.17 -26.56 -3.53
CA ASP A 238 13.42 -27.29 -3.78
C ASP A 238 13.23 -28.81 -3.76
N LYS A 239 14.13 -29.55 -4.40
CA LYS A 239 14.14 -31.02 -4.40
C LYS A 239 14.18 -31.66 -3.00
N ASN A 240 14.70 -30.95 -2.01
CA ASN A 240 14.81 -31.39 -0.63
C ASN A 240 13.72 -30.81 0.28
N ALA A 241 12.74 -30.11 -0.27
CA ALA A 241 11.66 -29.51 0.50
C ALA A 241 10.81 -30.60 1.17
N ASP A 242 10.29 -30.29 2.35
CA ASP A 242 9.19 -31.03 2.97
C ASP A 242 7.91 -30.73 2.17
N LEU A 243 7.56 -31.64 1.26
CA LEU A 243 6.45 -31.44 0.32
C LEU A 243 5.09 -31.39 1.02
N GLU A 244 4.91 -32.12 2.11
CA GLU A 244 3.66 -32.12 2.88
C GLU A 244 3.45 -30.76 3.55
N ARG A 245 4.48 -30.23 4.19
CA ARG A 245 4.43 -28.92 4.81
C ARG A 245 4.30 -27.80 3.78
N ALA A 246 4.90 -27.95 2.60
CA ALA A 246 4.83 -26.97 1.51
C ALA A 246 3.39 -26.71 1.03
N LEU A 247 2.50 -27.72 1.04
CA LEU A 247 1.10 -27.55 0.65
C LEU A 247 0.41 -26.45 1.48
N GLY A 248 0.52 -26.52 2.80
CA GLY A 248 -0.10 -25.55 3.70
C GLY A 248 0.50 -24.14 3.56
N VAL A 249 1.83 -24.04 3.37
CA VAL A 249 2.52 -22.77 3.18
C VAL A 249 2.07 -22.10 1.88
N ILE A 250 2.04 -22.83 0.77
CA ILE A 250 1.61 -22.33 -0.55
C ILE A 250 0.14 -21.92 -0.52
N ALA A 251 -0.73 -22.74 0.07
CA ALA A 251 -2.15 -22.42 0.20
C ALA A 251 -2.35 -21.11 1.00
N ASN A 252 -1.72 -21.01 2.16
CA ASN A 252 -1.80 -19.78 2.95
C ASN A 252 -1.30 -18.56 2.16
N ALA A 253 -0.15 -18.66 1.49
CA ALA A 253 0.42 -17.59 0.71
C ALA A 253 -0.46 -17.13 -0.45
N LYS A 254 -1.28 -18.02 -1.03
CA LYS A 254 -2.18 -17.69 -2.14
C LYS A 254 -3.59 -17.32 -1.72
N VAL A 255 -4.17 -18.04 -0.76
CA VAL A 255 -5.62 -18.03 -0.53
C VAL A 255 -6.03 -17.10 0.62
N GLN A 256 -5.13 -16.85 1.60
CA GLN A 256 -5.44 -16.03 2.77
C GLN A 256 -6.01 -14.66 2.38
N ARG A 257 -5.40 -13.97 1.42
CA ARG A 257 -5.88 -12.68 0.90
C ARG A 257 -5.34 -12.46 -0.53
N PRO A 258 -5.97 -13.01 -1.56
CA PRO A 258 -5.42 -13.05 -2.92
C PRO A 258 -5.31 -11.67 -3.59
N THR A 259 -5.96 -10.63 -3.05
CA THR A 259 -6.01 -9.27 -3.62
C THR A 259 -4.94 -8.33 -3.06
N VAL A 260 -4.01 -8.82 -2.24
CA VAL A 260 -2.89 -8.01 -1.70
C VAL A 260 -1.60 -8.25 -2.46
N CYS A 261 -0.72 -7.23 -2.45
CA CYS A 261 0.52 -7.23 -3.23
C CYS A 261 1.59 -8.25 -2.78
N ASN A 262 1.41 -8.91 -1.62
CA ASN A 262 2.27 -9.99 -1.13
C ASN A 262 1.62 -11.37 -1.22
N ALA A 263 0.49 -11.50 -1.93
CA ALA A 263 -0.06 -12.82 -2.25
C ALA A 263 0.82 -13.52 -3.29
N LEU A 264 0.91 -14.84 -3.21
CA LEU A 264 1.72 -15.63 -4.13
C LEU A 264 1.17 -15.54 -5.56
N ASP A 265 2.04 -15.16 -6.52
CA ASP A 265 1.69 -15.08 -7.95
C ASP A 265 2.25 -16.22 -8.75
N THR A 266 3.49 -16.66 -8.45
CA THR A 266 4.16 -17.73 -9.20
C THR A 266 4.79 -18.75 -8.25
N LEU A 267 4.46 -20.01 -8.47
CA LEU A 267 5.08 -21.17 -7.84
C LEU A 267 6.12 -21.77 -8.80
N LEU A 268 7.37 -21.80 -8.37
CA LEU A 268 8.46 -22.48 -9.07
C LEU A 268 8.71 -23.83 -8.41
N VAL A 269 8.80 -24.89 -9.20
CA VAL A 269 8.99 -26.26 -8.68
C VAL A 269 10.19 -26.89 -9.35
N ASP A 270 11.10 -27.42 -8.53
CA ASP A 270 12.26 -28.18 -9.02
C ASP A 270 11.82 -29.41 -9.84
N GLU A 271 12.44 -29.63 -11.01
CA GLU A 271 12.06 -30.70 -11.94
C GLU A 271 12.05 -32.10 -11.31
N ARG A 272 12.91 -32.32 -10.31
CA ARG A 272 13.09 -33.62 -9.64
C ARG A 272 11.91 -34.01 -8.74
N VAL A 273 11.12 -33.04 -8.30
CA VAL A 273 9.92 -33.29 -7.50
C VAL A 273 8.63 -32.91 -8.23
N ALA A 274 8.72 -32.31 -9.42
CA ALA A 274 7.59 -31.77 -10.16
C ALA A 274 6.54 -32.82 -10.50
N SER A 275 6.95 -34.02 -10.92
CA SER A 275 6.02 -35.08 -11.35
C SER A 275 5.05 -35.54 -10.23
N SER A 276 5.50 -35.52 -8.98
CA SER A 276 4.67 -35.87 -7.81
C SER A 276 3.99 -34.65 -7.21
N PHE A 277 4.71 -33.53 -7.11
CA PHE A 277 4.24 -32.39 -6.34
C PHE A 277 3.27 -31.48 -7.10
N VAL A 278 3.46 -31.27 -8.41
CA VAL A 278 2.58 -30.39 -9.20
C VAL A 278 1.12 -30.87 -9.21
N PRO A 279 0.82 -32.15 -9.46
CA PRO A 279 -0.56 -32.63 -9.35
C PRO A 279 -1.13 -32.52 -7.94
N GLN A 280 -0.33 -32.82 -6.91
CA GLN A 280 -0.74 -32.76 -5.51
C GLN A 280 -1.11 -31.34 -5.06
N ILE A 281 -0.26 -30.33 -5.36
CA ILE A 281 -0.55 -28.95 -5.00
C ILE A 281 -1.71 -28.38 -5.82
N ALA A 282 -1.84 -28.77 -7.09
CA ALA A 282 -2.96 -28.33 -7.92
C ALA A 282 -4.29 -28.88 -7.39
N GLU A 283 -4.37 -30.14 -7.02
CA GLU A 283 -5.56 -30.73 -6.39
C GLU A 283 -5.90 -29.99 -5.08
N TYR A 284 -4.91 -29.75 -4.23
CA TYR A 284 -5.11 -29.06 -2.95
C TYR A 284 -5.67 -27.64 -3.15
N LEU A 285 -5.09 -26.86 -4.05
CA LEU A 285 -5.48 -25.48 -4.33
C LEU A 285 -6.78 -25.37 -5.14
N HIS A 286 -7.06 -26.32 -6.04
CA HIS A 286 -8.31 -26.36 -6.79
C HIS A 286 -9.54 -26.46 -5.88
N ARG A 287 -9.45 -27.26 -4.81
CA ARG A 287 -10.50 -27.34 -3.76
C ARG A 287 -10.74 -26.01 -3.04
N LEU A 288 -9.76 -25.09 -3.09
CA LEU A 288 -9.83 -23.75 -2.53
C LEU A 288 -10.19 -22.69 -3.58
N GLY A 289 -10.59 -23.10 -4.80
CA GLY A 289 -11.06 -22.23 -5.88
C GLY A 289 -9.95 -21.56 -6.68
N VAL A 290 -8.71 -22.03 -6.61
CA VAL A 290 -7.59 -21.48 -7.38
C VAL A 290 -7.58 -22.03 -8.80
N ARG A 291 -7.40 -21.13 -9.79
CA ARG A 291 -7.15 -21.43 -11.21
C ARG A 291 -5.67 -21.36 -11.50
N PHE A 292 -5.22 -22.02 -12.56
CA PHE A 292 -3.79 -22.16 -12.85
C PHE A 292 -3.43 -21.63 -14.24
N SER A 293 -2.33 -20.85 -14.32
CA SER A 293 -1.64 -20.48 -15.55
C SER A 293 -0.26 -21.11 -15.52
N VAL A 294 0.01 -22.11 -16.39
CA VAL A 294 1.12 -23.03 -16.16
C VAL A 294 2.03 -23.17 -17.39
N CYS A 295 3.33 -23.44 -17.20
CA CYS A 295 4.24 -23.77 -18.30
C CYS A 295 3.92 -25.13 -18.94
N ASP A 296 4.48 -25.41 -20.14
CA ASP A 296 4.24 -26.65 -20.90
C ASP A 296 4.44 -27.92 -20.07
N THR A 297 5.52 -27.98 -19.27
CA THR A 297 5.81 -29.14 -18.42
C THR A 297 4.72 -29.32 -17.34
N SER A 298 4.34 -28.24 -16.67
CA SER A 298 3.27 -28.30 -15.66
C SER A 298 1.91 -28.58 -16.32
N PHE A 299 1.66 -28.07 -17.53
CA PHE A 299 0.44 -28.38 -18.28
C PHE A 299 0.32 -29.87 -18.55
N SER A 300 1.39 -30.50 -19.06
CA SER A 300 1.40 -31.95 -19.32
C SER A 300 1.20 -32.80 -18.07
N LEU A 301 1.63 -32.31 -16.89
CA LEU A 301 1.43 -33.00 -15.61
C LEU A 301 -0.01 -32.85 -15.07
N LEU A 302 -0.76 -31.84 -15.50
CA LEU A 302 -2.12 -31.54 -15.05
C LEU A 302 -3.19 -31.89 -16.07
N ASP A 303 -2.80 -32.22 -17.30
CA ASP A 303 -3.73 -32.56 -18.39
C ASP A 303 -4.58 -33.77 -18.01
N GLY A 304 -5.86 -33.69 -18.30
CA GLY A 304 -6.84 -34.77 -18.00
C GLY A 304 -7.27 -34.90 -16.54
N LEU A 305 -6.74 -34.08 -15.61
CA LEU A 305 -7.09 -34.16 -14.19
C LEU A 305 -8.32 -33.31 -13.80
N GLY A 306 -8.93 -32.59 -14.77
CA GLY A 306 -10.19 -31.85 -14.55
C GLY A 306 -10.03 -30.51 -13.82
N PHE A 307 -8.80 -29.96 -13.75
CA PHE A 307 -8.54 -28.64 -13.16
C PHE A 307 -8.77 -27.52 -14.17
N ASP A 308 -9.05 -26.31 -13.68
CA ASP A 308 -9.09 -25.09 -14.52
C ASP A 308 -7.66 -24.61 -14.79
N VAL A 309 -7.08 -25.08 -15.88
CA VAL A 309 -5.67 -24.88 -16.28
C VAL A 309 -5.60 -24.20 -17.63
N THR A 310 -4.80 -23.16 -17.73
CA THR A 310 -4.45 -22.48 -18.98
C THR A 310 -2.94 -22.55 -19.22
N LEU A 311 -2.54 -22.70 -20.50
CA LEU A 311 -1.13 -22.63 -20.85
C LEU A 311 -0.65 -21.18 -20.74
N ALA A 312 0.38 -20.96 -19.91
CA ALA A 312 0.93 -19.64 -19.67
C ALA A 312 1.75 -19.13 -20.86
N LYS A 313 1.57 -17.87 -21.17
CA LYS A 313 2.51 -17.13 -22.04
C LYS A 313 3.67 -16.60 -21.17
N ALA A 314 4.76 -16.20 -21.82
CA ALA A 314 5.93 -15.70 -21.10
C ALA A 314 5.61 -14.48 -20.22
N GLU A 315 4.76 -13.57 -20.72
CA GLU A 315 4.32 -12.38 -20.00
C GLU A 315 3.47 -12.66 -18.77
N ASP A 316 2.79 -13.81 -18.69
CA ASP A 316 1.90 -14.16 -17.57
C ASP A 316 2.66 -14.34 -16.25
N PHE A 317 3.94 -14.73 -16.32
CA PHE A 317 4.80 -14.80 -15.14
C PHE A 317 5.26 -13.42 -14.60
N GLY A 318 4.96 -12.36 -15.34
CA GLY A 318 5.17 -10.96 -14.95
C GLY A 318 3.91 -10.27 -14.43
N ILE A 319 2.83 -11.00 -14.17
CA ILE A 319 1.55 -10.47 -13.73
C ILE A 319 1.38 -10.61 -12.21
N GLU A 320 1.01 -9.52 -11.54
CA GLU A 320 0.44 -9.54 -10.21
C GLU A 320 -1.04 -9.90 -10.35
N TRP A 321 -1.41 -11.14 -10.04
CA TRP A 321 -2.75 -11.67 -10.33
C TRP A 321 -3.87 -11.00 -9.55
N LEU A 322 -3.63 -10.62 -8.30
CA LEU A 322 -4.62 -10.03 -7.39
C LEU A 322 -5.96 -10.81 -7.33
N SER A 323 -5.90 -12.10 -7.58
CA SER A 323 -7.05 -13.02 -7.69
C SER A 323 -6.64 -14.44 -7.29
N LEU A 324 -7.58 -15.36 -7.22
CA LEU A 324 -7.32 -16.80 -7.03
C LEU A 324 -6.78 -17.44 -8.33
N THR A 325 -5.75 -16.84 -8.91
CA THR A 325 -4.99 -17.40 -10.03
C THR A 325 -3.53 -17.56 -9.62
N LEU A 326 -2.93 -18.70 -9.93
CA LEU A 326 -1.54 -19.04 -9.60
C LEU A 326 -0.77 -19.46 -10.85
N GLY A 327 0.36 -18.82 -11.10
CA GLY A 327 1.34 -19.29 -12.07
C GLY A 327 2.09 -20.51 -11.53
N ILE A 328 2.28 -21.57 -12.32
CA ILE A 328 3.13 -22.72 -11.93
C ILE A 328 4.15 -22.98 -13.04
N LYS A 329 5.43 -23.01 -12.68
CA LYS A 329 6.52 -23.30 -13.60
C LYS A 329 7.50 -24.29 -13.02
N VAL A 330 7.80 -25.33 -13.79
CA VAL A 330 8.89 -26.27 -13.49
C VAL A 330 10.20 -25.66 -13.92
N VAL A 331 11.20 -25.74 -13.08
CA VAL A 331 12.57 -25.22 -13.30
C VAL A 331 13.59 -26.30 -12.97
N GLY A 332 14.73 -26.31 -13.67
CA GLY A 332 15.74 -27.34 -13.52
C GLY A 332 16.40 -27.40 -12.14
N ASP A 333 16.61 -26.22 -11.54
CA ASP A 333 17.26 -26.07 -10.25
C ASP A 333 17.04 -24.68 -9.63
N ILE A 334 17.71 -24.41 -8.52
CA ILE A 334 17.65 -23.13 -7.82
C ILE A 334 18.22 -21.97 -8.68
N ASP A 335 19.22 -22.20 -9.50
CA ASP A 335 19.82 -21.16 -10.35
C ASP A 335 18.85 -20.74 -11.45
N ALA A 336 18.12 -21.70 -12.02
CA ALA A 336 17.03 -21.45 -12.95
C ALA A 336 15.87 -20.70 -12.28
N ALA A 337 15.52 -21.05 -11.03
CA ALA A 337 14.52 -20.33 -10.24
C ALA A 337 14.94 -18.87 -9.98
N VAL A 338 16.18 -18.64 -9.56
CA VAL A 338 16.75 -17.29 -9.34
C VAL A 338 16.75 -16.49 -10.64
N SER A 339 17.10 -17.10 -11.76
CA SER A 339 17.08 -16.46 -13.08
C SER A 339 15.67 -16.04 -13.50
N HIS A 340 14.68 -16.91 -13.27
CA HIS A 340 13.27 -16.60 -13.47
C HIS A 340 12.81 -15.42 -12.60
N ILE A 341 13.10 -15.44 -11.31
CA ILE A 341 12.75 -14.35 -10.39
C ILE A 341 13.41 -13.03 -10.84
N ARG A 342 14.66 -13.07 -11.27
CA ARG A 342 15.36 -11.88 -11.81
C ARG A 342 14.70 -11.33 -13.06
N GLN A 343 14.15 -12.18 -13.90
CA GLN A 343 13.49 -11.78 -15.14
C GLN A 343 12.11 -11.15 -14.88
N TYR A 344 11.32 -11.73 -13.98
CA TYR A 344 9.90 -11.41 -13.81
C TYR A 344 9.56 -10.60 -12.56
N SER A 345 10.42 -10.62 -11.52
CA SER A 345 10.16 -9.81 -10.34
C SER A 345 10.24 -8.32 -10.66
N SER A 346 9.44 -7.53 -9.97
CA SER A 346 9.46 -6.08 -10.13
C SER A 346 10.81 -5.48 -9.71
N ALA A 347 11.24 -4.42 -10.42
CA ALA A 347 12.51 -3.74 -10.17
C ALA A 347 12.62 -3.14 -8.75
N ALA A 348 11.50 -3.00 -8.03
CA ALA A 348 11.47 -2.54 -6.64
C ALA A 348 12.26 -3.44 -5.68
N ILE A 349 12.39 -4.74 -6.01
CA ILE A 349 13.16 -5.70 -5.21
C ILE A 349 14.62 -5.81 -5.71
N ARG A 350 14.94 -5.23 -6.88
CA ARG A 350 16.24 -5.41 -7.55
C ARG A 350 17.35 -4.44 -7.12
N LYS A 351 17.06 -3.40 -6.34
CA LYS A 351 18.12 -2.49 -5.88
C LYS A 351 18.62 -2.99 -4.52
N PRO A 352 19.84 -3.57 -4.45
CA PRO A 352 20.51 -3.70 -3.18
C PRO A 352 20.76 -2.28 -2.64
N PHE A 353 20.35 -2.04 -1.42
CA PHE A 353 20.70 -0.83 -0.69
C PHE A 353 22.18 -0.87 -0.28
#